data_9331d7ddaca33ba184d0dd890d0ebae8
#
_entry.id   9331d7ddaca33ba184d0dd890d0ebae8
#
_cell.length_a   1.000
_cell.length_b   1.000
_cell.length_c   1.000
_cell.angle_alpha   90.00
_cell.angle_beta   90.00
_cell.angle_gamma   90.00
#
_symmetry.space_group_name_H-M   'P 1'
#
loop_
_entity.id
_entity.type
_entity.pdbx_description
1 polymer ?
#
loop_
_entity_poly.entity_id
_entity_poly.type
_entity_poly.pdbx_seq_one_letter_code
_entity_poly.pdbx_strand_id
1 'polypeptide(L)'
;MLQKYKFDHIGVACKSIEKEYSFFQKLGYSQISDYFEDQNQGIRGLFIEAEGQPTLELLENLNENGPLTNILKKGNKFYHFAYETDDIDQDFNNFVEKEKCIVISPIKKAVYYHKVAFCMLPNMTMIEFVQYTE
;
A
#
# COMPACT_ATOMS: atom_id res chain seq x y z
N MET A 1 -15.59 -12.00 17.26
CA MET A 1 -14.30 -12.51 16.74
C MET A 1 -13.21 -11.46 16.88
N LEU A 2 -12.08 -11.83 17.41
CA LEU A 2 -10.95 -10.92 17.50
C LEU A 2 -10.36 -10.67 16.13
N GLN A 3 -10.12 -9.42 15.82
CA GLN A 3 -9.48 -9.03 14.57
C GLN A 3 -7.98 -9.31 14.65
N LYS A 4 -7.49 -10.17 13.79
CA LYS A 4 -6.09 -10.55 13.75
C LYS A 4 -5.24 -9.51 13.02
N TYR A 5 -5.79 -8.90 11.99
CA TYR A 5 -5.08 -7.92 11.18
C TYR A 5 -5.67 -6.54 11.40
N LYS A 6 -4.81 -5.55 11.49
CA LYS A 6 -5.22 -4.18 11.77
C LYS A 6 -5.14 -3.38 10.47
N PHE A 7 -6.24 -2.74 10.08
CA PHE A 7 -6.25 -1.92 8.88
C PHE A 7 -5.23 -0.79 9.01
N ASP A 8 -4.42 -0.59 7.97
CA ASP A 8 -3.38 0.44 7.97
C ASP A 8 -3.70 1.58 7.01
N HIS A 9 -3.90 1.29 5.73
CA HIS A 9 -4.13 2.34 4.74
C HIS A 9 -4.70 1.79 3.44
N ILE A 10 -5.11 2.72 2.57
CA ILE A 10 -5.47 2.43 1.19
C ILE A 10 -4.37 3.03 0.30
N GLY A 11 -3.86 2.23 -0.64
CA GLY A 11 -2.88 2.69 -1.61
C GLY A 11 -3.56 3.36 -2.79
N VAL A 12 -3.08 4.55 -3.14
CA VAL A 12 -3.61 5.36 -4.23
C VAL A 12 -2.53 5.57 -5.27
N ALA A 13 -2.72 4.98 -6.46
CA ALA A 13 -1.80 5.17 -7.58
C ALA A 13 -2.07 6.51 -8.25
N CYS A 14 -1.02 7.28 -8.49
CA CYS A 14 -1.17 8.57 -9.17
C CYS A 14 0.04 8.85 -10.07
N LYS A 15 -0.15 9.76 -11.01
CA LYS A 15 0.94 10.20 -11.89
C LYS A 15 1.81 11.25 -11.22
N SER A 16 1.23 12.04 -10.31
CA SER A 16 1.93 13.09 -9.57
C SER A 16 1.35 13.16 -8.17
N ILE A 17 2.16 12.86 -7.17
CA ILE A 17 1.74 12.94 -5.77
C ILE A 17 1.30 14.36 -5.44
N GLU A 18 2.03 15.37 -5.89
CA GLU A 18 1.73 16.76 -5.57
C GLU A 18 0.34 17.18 -6.08
N LYS A 19 0.00 16.80 -7.31
CA LYS A 19 -1.32 17.10 -7.87
C LYS A 19 -2.41 16.32 -7.16
N GLU A 20 -2.17 15.04 -6.90
CA GLU A 20 -3.13 14.18 -6.21
C GLU A 20 -3.42 14.72 -4.81
N TYR A 21 -2.37 15.05 -4.07
CA TYR A 21 -2.50 15.59 -2.72
C TYR A 21 -3.32 16.90 -2.71
N SER A 22 -3.15 17.75 -3.72
CA SER A 22 -3.89 19.01 -3.78
C SER A 22 -5.40 18.79 -3.82
N PHE A 23 -5.87 17.72 -4.44
CA PHE A 23 -7.29 17.37 -4.44
C PHE A 23 -7.74 16.86 -3.08
N PHE A 24 -6.94 15.99 -2.45
CA PHE A 24 -7.29 15.44 -1.13
C PHE A 24 -7.23 16.48 -0.02
N GLN A 25 -6.38 17.51 -0.15
CA GLN A 25 -6.38 18.62 0.80
C GLN A 25 -7.75 19.32 0.88
N LYS A 26 -8.47 19.37 -0.24
CA LYS A 26 -9.83 19.96 -0.29
C LYS A 26 -10.84 19.13 0.50
N LEU A 27 -10.51 17.87 0.78
CA LEU A 27 -11.35 16.96 1.56
C LEU A 27 -10.92 16.86 3.01
N GLY A 28 -9.92 17.66 3.43
CA GLY A 28 -9.46 17.71 4.81
C GLY A 28 -8.20 16.93 5.10
N TYR A 29 -7.56 16.35 4.08
CA TYR A 29 -6.34 15.57 4.28
C TYR A 29 -5.13 16.45 4.51
N SER A 30 -4.22 15.99 5.37
CA SER A 30 -2.93 16.61 5.61
C SER A 30 -1.84 15.54 5.61
N GLN A 31 -0.63 15.99 5.30
CA GLN A 31 0.55 15.13 5.22
C GLN A 31 0.96 14.67 6.61
N ILE A 32 1.23 13.35 6.76
CA ILE A 32 1.70 12.77 8.01
C ILE A 32 3.07 12.11 7.91
N SER A 33 3.65 12.07 6.72
CA SER A 33 5.00 11.54 6.51
C SER A 33 5.79 12.51 5.66
N ASP A 34 7.11 12.34 5.64
CA ASP A 34 7.94 12.94 4.61
C ASP A 34 7.73 12.15 3.31
N TYR A 35 8.09 12.75 2.18
CA TYR A 35 8.19 12.00 0.94
C TYR A 35 9.27 10.93 1.11
N PHE A 36 9.02 9.73 0.59
CA PHE A 36 10.01 8.67 0.64
C PHE A 36 10.14 8.01 -0.73
N GLU A 37 11.33 7.48 -1.01
CA GLU A 37 11.62 6.71 -2.22
C GLU A 37 12.00 5.31 -1.80
N ASP A 38 11.39 4.32 -2.42
CA ASP A 38 11.64 2.92 -2.14
C ASP A 38 12.10 2.23 -3.43
N GLN A 39 13.41 2.04 -3.54
CA GLN A 39 14.03 1.42 -4.72
C GLN A 39 13.61 -0.05 -4.83
N ASN A 40 13.40 -0.72 -3.70
CA ASN A 40 12.99 -2.14 -3.70
C ASN A 40 11.62 -2.33 -4.31
N GLN A 41 10.74 -1.34 -4.14
CA GLN A 41 9.39 -1.37 -4.68
C GLN A 41 9.25 -0.57 -5.98
N GLY A 42 10.21 0.30 -6.27
CA GLY A 42 10.18 1.13 -7.48
C GLY A 42 9.19 2.27 -7.41
N ILE A 43 8.93 2.80 -6.20
CA ILE A 43 7.92 3.83 -5.99
C ILE A 43 8.44 5.00 -5.14
N ARG A 44 7.75 6.12 -5.27
CA ARG A 44 7.87 7.26 -4.39
C ARG A 44 6.52 7.43 -3.69
N GLY A 45 6.52 7.74 -2.41
CA GLY A 45 5.28 7.74 -1.64
C GLY A 45 5.15 8.91 -0.67
N LEU A 46 3.91 9.11 -0.24
CA LEU A 46 3.54 10.10 0.76
C LEU A 46 2.29 9.63 1.49
N PHE A 47 2.34 9.60 2.82
CA PHE A 47 1.16 9.27 3.61
C PHE A 47 0.40 10.53 3.99
N ILE A 48 -0.92 10.48 3.87
CA ILE A 48 -1.82 11.58 4.24
C ILE A 48 -2.98 11.01 5.07
N GLU A 49 -3.54 11.86 5.95
CA GLU A 49 -4.68 11.45 6.77
C GLU A 49 -5.68 12.60 6.95
N ALA A 50 -6.90 12.23 7.29
CA ALA A 50 -7.96 13.17 7.66
C ALA A 50 -8.81 12.51 8.73
N GLU A 51 -9.30 13.29 9.68
CA GLU A 51 -10.14 12.77 10.75
C GLU A 51 -11.40 12.11 10.20
N GLY A 52 -11.67 10.91 10.66
CA GLY A 52 -12.86 10.15 10.24
C GLY A 52 -12.78 9.59 8.83
N GLN A 53 -11.62 9.64 8.19
CA GLN A 53 -11.41 9.12 6.85
C GLN A 53 -10.23 8.14 6.84
N PRO A 54 -10.18 7.22 5.86
CA PRO A 54 -9.04 6.28 5.79
C PRO A 54 -7.72 7.00 5.55
N THR A 55 -6.65 6.50 6.18
CA THR A 55 -5.29 6.91 5.83
C THR A 55 -4.99 6.47 4.41
N LEU A 56 -4.40 7.35 3.63
CA LEU A 56 -4.05 7.08 2.23
C LEU A 56 -2.54 7.13 2.04
N GLU A 57 -2.04 6.23 1.21
CA GLU A 57 -0.67 6.27 0.73
C GLU A 57 -0.70 6.66 -0.74
N LEU A 58 -0.25 7.87 -1.04
CA LEU A 58 -0.16 8.35 -2.42
C LEU A 58 1.14 7.82 -3.02
N LEU A 59 1.05 7.15 -4.15
CA LEU A 59 2.18 6.47 -4.77
C LEU A 59 2.33 6.86 -6.22
N GLU A 60 3.58 7.12 -6.63
CA GLU A 60 3.91 7.31 -8.04
C GLU A 60 5.13 6.47 -8.39
N ASN A 61 5.28 6.14 -9.66
CA ASN A 61 6.45 5.40 -10.13
C ASN A 61 7.70 6.24 -9.89
N LEU A 62 8.76 5.58 -9.42
CA LEU A 62 10.06 6.23 -9.23
C LEU A 62 10.71 6.54 -10.57
N ASN A 63 10.47 5.69 -11.56
CA ASN A 63 10.99 5.82 -12.90
C ASN A 63 9.84 5.80 -13.90
N GLU A 64 10.12 6.13 -15.15
CA GLU A 64 9.11 6.22 -16.21
C GLU A 64 8.26 4.95 -16.32
N ASN A 65 8.89 3.78 -16.24
CA ASN A 65 8.19 2.50 -16.17
C ASN A 65 8.35 1.92 -14.78
N GLY A 66 7.26 1.52 -14.15
CA GLY A 66 7.30 1.00 -12.81
C GLY A 66 6.07 0.16 -12.49
N PRO A 67 5.94 -0.24 -11.21
CA PRO A 67 4.85 -1.14 -10.80
C PRO A 67 3.45 -0.54 -10.98
N LEU A 68 3.33 0.78 -11.08
CA LEU A 68 2.03 1.44 -11.19
C LEU A 68 1.61 1.68 -12.64
N THR A 69 2.47 1.43 -13.62
CA THR A 69 2.19 1.74 -15.03
C THR A 69 0.89 1.10 -15.51
N ASN A 70 0.71 -0.20 -15.30
CA ASN A 70 -0.49 -0.90 -15.75
C ASN A 70 -1.72 -0.51 -14.93
N ILE A 71 -1.54 -0.28 -13.63
CA ILE A 71 -2.62 0.15 -12.74
C ILE A 71 -3.18 1.48 -13.20
N LEU A 72 -2.31 2.44 -13.52
CA LEU A 72 -2.70 3.75 -14.01
C LEU A 72 -3.40 3.67 -15.36
N LYS A 73 -2.91 2.82 -16.27
CA LYS A 73 -3.54 2.62 -17.58
C LYS A 73 -4.97 2.11 -17.46
N LYS A 74 -5.23 1.24 -16.49
CA LYS A 74 -6.56 0.68 -16.25
C LYS A 74 -7.48 1.62 -15.49
N GLY A 75 -6.95 2.74 -15.01
CA GLY A 75 -7.73 3.72 -14.26
C GLY A 75 -8.05 3.32 -12.82
N ASN A 76 -7.32 2.35 -12.28
CA ASN A 76 -7.52 1.89 -10.90
C ASN A 76 -6.68 2.74 -9.96
N LYS A 77 -7.30 3.75 -9.34
CA LYS A 77 -6.57 4.62 -8.40
C LYS A 77 -6.39 3.97 -7.04
N PHE A 78 -7.46 3.45 -6.45
CA PHE A 78 -7.44 2.82 -5.14
C PHE A 78 -7.15 1.34 -5.34
N TYR A 79 -5.86 0.97 -5.35
CA TYR A 79 -5.50 -0.33 -5.89
C TYR A 79 -5.09 -1.37 -4.86
N HIS A 80 -4.86 -0.98 -3.60
CA HIS A 80 -4.64 -1.97 -2.56
C HIS A 80 -5.12 -1.50 -1.19
N PHE A 81 -5.48 -2.47 -0.36
CA PHE A 81 -5.80 -2.27 1.05
C PHE A 81 -4.68 -2.91 1.85
N ALA A 82 -4.13 -2.17 2.80
CA ALA A 82 -3.01 -2.65 3.61
C ALA A 82 -3.43 -2.96 5.03
N TYR A 83 -2.86 -4.03 5.56
CA TYR A 83 -3.11 -4.48 6.93
C TYR A 83 -1.80 -4.69 7.66
N GLU A 84 -1.75 -4.21 8.91
CA GLU A 84 -0.59 -4.36 9.78
C GLU A 84 -0.60 -5.72 10.45
N THR A 85 0.58 -6.33 10.56
CA THR A 85 0.78 -7.55 11.32
C THR A 85 2.08 -7.45 12.11
N ASP A 86 2.15 -8.18 13.21
CA ASP A 86 3.37 -8.26 14.04
C ASP A 86 4.34 -9.33 13.55
N ASP A 87 3.88 -10.25 12.72
CA ASP A 87 4.70 -11.36 12.21
C ASP A 87 4.30 -11.65 10.76
N ILE A 88 4.85 -10.85 9.85
CA ILE A 88 4.51 -10.96 8.43
C ILE A 88 4.96 -12.30 7.83
N ASP A 89 6.09 -12.84 8.31
CA ASP A 89 6.61 -14.09 7.77
C ASP A 89 5.61 -15.23 7.98
N GLN A 90 4.99 -15.29 9.14
CA GLN A 90 4.00 -16.32 9.45
C GLN A 90 2.62 -15.95 8.88
N ASP A 91 2.17 -14.74 9.15
CA ASP A 91 0.79 -14.34 8.84
C ASP A 91 0.53 -14.23 7.35
N PHE A 92 1.47 -13.70 6.58
CA PHE A 92 1.30 -13.58 5.14
C PHE A 92 1.22 -14.96 4.48
N ASN A 93 2.14 -15.85 4.83
CA ASN A 93 2.17 -17.19 4.25
C ASN A 93 0.91 -17.99 4.61
N ASN A 94 0.46 -17.89 5.85
CA ASN A 94 -0.78 -18.55 6.29
C ASN A 94 -2.00 -17.99 5.56
N PHE A 95 -2.06 -16.68 5.38
CA PHE A 95 -3.18 -16.04 4.68
C PHE A 95 -3.24 -16.45 3.22
N VAL A 96 -2.09 -16.44 2.54
CA VAL A 96 -1.99 -16.83 1.12
C VAL A 96 -2.48 -18.25 0.94
N GLU A 97 -2.05 -19.17 1.79
CA GLU A 97 -2.44 -20.57 1.70
C GLU A 97 -3.92 -20.77 2.01
N LYS A 98 -4.38 -20.20 3.12
CA LYS A 98 -5.76 -20.39 3.58
C LYS A 98 -6.78 -19.79 2.60
N GLU A 99 -6.50 -18.58 2.11
CA GLU A 99 -7.43 -17.85 1.25
C GLU A 99 -7.18 -18.08 -0.24
N LYS A 100 -6.21 -18.93 -0.58
CA LYS A 100 -5.87 -19.28 -1.97
C LYS A 100 -5.53 -18.04 -2.79
N CYS A 101 -4.69 -17.18 -2.21
CA CYS A 101 -4.24 -15.95 -2.87
C CYS A 101 -3.12 -16.24 -3.86
N ILE A 102 -2.96 -15.31 -4.80
CA ILE A 102 -1.78 -15.30 -5.68
C ILE A 102 -0.80 -14.30 -5.08
N VAL A 103 0.45 -14.72 -4.87
CA VAL A 103 1.50 -13.82 -4.40
C VAL A 103 1.89 -12.89 -5.55
N ILE A 104 1.70 -11.59 -5.35
CA ILE A 104 2.05 -10.57 -6.34
C ILE A 104 3.47 -10.09 -6.10
N SER A 105 3.82 -9.85 -4.83
CA SER A 105 5.16 -9.46 -4.43
C SER A 105 5.50 -10.19 -3.14
N PRO A 106 6.56 -11.01 -3.12
CA PRO A 106 6.92 -11.75 -1.90
C PRO A 106 7.37 -10.81 -0.80
N ILE A 107 7.45 -11.36 0.42
CA ILE A 107 7.91 -10.59 1.59
C ILE A 107 9.30 -10.02 1.30
N LYS A 108 9.45 -8.71 1.50
CA LYS A 108 10.72 -8.02 1.30
C LYS A 108 10.82 -6.79 2.19
N LYS A 109 12.04 -6.34 2.38
CA LYS A 109 12.30 -5.11 3.14
C LYS A 109 11.74 -3.91 2.39
N ALA A 110 11.29 -2.92 3.14
CA ALA A 110 10.76 -1.68 2.60
C ALA A 110 11.40 -0.49 3.31
N VAL A 111 11.21 0.70 2.76
CA VAL A 111 11.78 1.93 3.32
C VAL A 111 10.94 2.45 4.48
N TYR A 112 9.62 2.54 4.27
CA TYR A 112 8.72 3.09 5.29
C TYR A 112 8.40 2.06 6.39
N TYR A 113 8.24 0.79 5.99
CA TYR A 113 7.99 -0.32 6.91
C TYR A 113 9.22 -1.19 7.02
N HIS A 114 9.25 -2.04 8.03
CA HIS A 114 10.32 -3.06 8.13
C HIS A 114 10.22 -4.06 6.97
N LYS A 115 9.02 -4.61 6.75
CA LYS A 115 8.75 -5.56 5.66
C LYS A 115 7.35 -5.35 5.09
N VAL A 116 7.21 -5.65 3.80
CA VAL A 116 5.92 -5.63 3.10
C VAL A 116 5.79 -6.85 2.20
N ALA A 117 4.55 -7.18 1.85
CA ALA A 117 4.23 -8.23 0.88
C ALA A 117 2.87 -7.95 0.27
N PHE A 118 2.68 -8.37 -0.98
CA PHE A 118 1.41 -8.19 -1.70
C PHE A 118 0.87 -9.52 -2.18
N CYS A 119 -0.42 -9.71 -2.03
CA CYS A 119 -1.12 -10.85 -2.61
C CYS A 119 -2.47 -10.41 -3.19
N MET A 120 -3.03 -11.24 -4.04
CA MET A 120 -4.33 -10.96 -4.64
C MET A 120 -5.31 -12.05 -4.26
N LEU A 121 -6.44 -11.65 -3.70
CA LEU A 121 -7.54 -12.54 -3.38
C LEU A 121 -8.19 -13.07 -4.66
N PRO A 122 -8.90 -14.21 -4.59
CA PRO A 122 -9.61 -14.75 -5.77
C PRO A 122 -10.60 -13.78 -6.42
N ASN A 123 -11.10 -12.81 -5.66
CA ASN A 123 -12.01 -11.78 -6.17
C ASN A 123 -11.28 -10.57 -6.77
N MET A 124 -9.95 -10.69 -7.00
CA MET A 124 -9.12 -9.63 -7.58
C MET A 124 -8.86 -8.43 -6.68
N THR A 125 -9.07 -8.58 -5.38
CA THR A 125 -8.71 -7.54 -4.41
C THR A 125 -7.24 -7.68 -4.06
N MET A 126 -6.48 -6.60 -4.26
CA MET A 126 -5.07 -6.55 -3.90
C MET A 126 -4.93 -6.23 -2.43
N ILE A 127 -4.19 -7.07 -1.72
CA ILE A 127 -3.95 -6.90 -0.27
C ILE A 127 -2.45 -6.76 -0.03
N GLU A 128 -2.09 -5.76 0.77
CA GLU A 128 -0.72 -5.59 1.25
C GLU A 128 -0.66 -5.96 2.74
N PHE A 129 0.35 -6.71 3.13
CA PHE A 129 0.69 -6.90 4.53
C PHE A 129 1.89 -6.03 4.84
N VAL A 130 1.85 -5.33 5.98
CA VAL A 130 2.95 -4.47 6.43
C VAL A 130 3.32 -4.82 7.86
N GLN A 131 4.62 -4.80 8.14
CA GLN A 131 5.15 -4.97 9.49
C GLN A 131 6.06 -3.77 9.76
N TYR A 132 5.77 -3.03 10.82
CA TYR A 132 6.50 -1.79 11.14
C TYR A 132 7.88 -2.05 11.74
N THR A 133 7.99 -3.06 12.60
CA THR A 133 9.23 -3.32 13.35
C THR A 133 9.58 -4.80 13.31
N GLU A 134 10.83 -5.10 13.61
CA GLU A 134 11.30 -6.49 13.70
C GLU A 134 10.54 -7.32 14.74
#